data_9a388bf088a05740acf926368ed2f93a
#
_entry.id   9a388bf088a05740acf926368ed2f93a
#
_cell.length_a   1.000
_cell.length_b   1.000
_cell.length_c   1.000
_cell.angle_alpha   90.00
_cell.angle_beta   90.00
_cell.angle_gamma   90.00
#
_symmetry.space_group_name_H-M   'P 1'
#
loop_
_entity.id
_entity.type
_entity.pdbx_description
1 polymer ?
#
loop_
_entity_poly.entity_id
_entity_poly.type
_entity_poly.pdbx_seq_one_letter_code
_entity_poly.pdbx_strand_id
1 'polypeptide(L)'
;MSKYVSFASNTLQQSGGMLDNIKDTVSNNKLIIVAIFAFIGLAIYLYFTYMAPKLKPAFSSNEEGNHNDDDGNDKKTAEMFLFYVDWCPHCKTAKPAWNDLKSEYENKTINGYKVIFTEVNCTNESAEIQTMMDKYKIDGFPTIKLLKDGQIIEYDAKPTKETMEQFLNTVL
;
A
#
# COMPACT_ATOMS: atom_id res chain seq x y z
N MET A 1 24.12 30.66 47.59
CA MET A 1 23.86 30.65 46.14
C MET A 1 25.09 30.22 45.30
N SER A 2 26.01 29.37 45.83
CA SER A 2 27.27 29.04 45.11
C SER A 2 27.42 27.57 44.69
N LYS A 3 26.46 26.70 44.95
CA LYS A 3 26.55 25.26 44.60
C LYS A 3 25.89 24.89 43.27
N TYR A 4 25.07 25.73 42.66
CA TYR A 4 24.38 25.44 41.43
C TYR A 4 25.16 25.85 40.17
N VAL A 5 26.13 26.71 40.27
CA VAL A 5 26.95 27.17 39.13
C VAL A 5 28.05 26.17 38.77
N SER A 6 28.46 25.31 39.72
CA SER A 6 29.50 24.30 39.49
C SER A 6 29.02 23.06 38.71
N PHE A 7 27.72 22.78 38.74
CA PHE A 7 27.17 21.58 38.04
C PHE A 7 26.96 21.80 36.54
N ALA A 8 26.66 23.04 36.14
CA ALA A 8 26.42 23.35 34.70
C ALA A 8 27.71 23.43 33.88
N SER A 9 28.85 23.77 34.50
CA SER A 9 30.13 23.84 33.79
C SER A 9 30.76 22.47 33.52
N ASN A 10 30.51 21.45 34.36
CA ASN A 10 31.06 20.11 34.16
C ASN A 10 30.34 19.32 33.08
N THR A 11 29.05 19.57 32.86
CA THR A 11 28.30 18.87 31.80
C THR A 11 28.61 19.37 30.38
N LEU A 12 28.95 20.64 30.24
CA LEU A 12 29.36 21.24 28.96
C LEU A 12 30.81 20.87 28.55
N GLN A 13 31.67 20.60 29.55
CA GLN A 13 33.06 20.20 29.29
C GLN A 13 33.18 18.73 28.86
N GLN A 14 32.24 17.89 29.24
CA GLN A 14 32.26 16.45 28.94
C GLN A 14 31.72 16.16 27.55
N SER A 15 30.89 17.02 26.94
CA SER A 15 30.40 16.85 25.57
C SER A 15 31.43 17.21 24.49
N GLY A 16 32.36 18.13 24.78
CA GLY A 16 33.42 18.51 23.85
C GLY A 16 34.44 17.38 23.58
N GLY A 17 34.85 16.65 24.60
CA GLY A 17 35.84 15.58 24.49
C GLY A 17 35.32 14.35 23.71
N MET A 18 34.01 14.09 23.70
CA MET A 18 33.43 12.99 22.97
C MET A 18 33.37 13.25 21.45
N LEU A 19 33.09 14.48 21.06
CA LEU A 19 33.09 14.91 19.64
C LEU A 19 34.49 15.00 19.04
N ASP A 20 35.47 15.40 19.84
CA ASP A 20 36.89 15.47 19.40
C ASP A 20 37.46 14.05 19.25
N ASN A 21 37.17 13.13 20.15
CA ASN A 21 37.56 11.73 19.99
C ASN A 21 36.93 11.07 18.75
N ILE A 22 35.67 11.42 18.40
CA ILE A 22 35.01 10.92 17.19
C ILE A 22 35.74 11.50 15.93
N LYS A 23 36.09 12.79 15.92
CA LYS A 23 36.78 13.41 14.80
C LYS A 23 38.18 12.79 14.56
N ASP A 24 38.91 12.52 15.62
CA ASP A 24 40.26 11.91 15.53
C ASP A 24 40.18 10.46 15.07
N THR A 25 39.20 9.70 15.56
CA THR A 25 38.93 8.32 15.13
C THR A 25 38.50 8.26 13.65
N VAL A 26 37.67 9.19 13.20
CA VAL A 26 37.24 9.31 11.80
C VAL A 26 38.39 9.73 10.90
N SER A 27 39.24 10.67 11.34
CA SER A 27 40.37 11.13 10.56
C SER A 27 41.45 10.05 10.36
N ASN A 28 41.73 9.25 11.39
CA ASN A 28 42.75 8.21 11.35
C ASN A 28 42.31 6.92 10.64
N ASN A 29 40.99 6.68 10.51
CA ASN A 29 40.44 5.45 9.92
C ASN A 29 39.60 5.71 8.65
N LYS A 30 39.95 6.69 7.86
CA LYS A 30 39.23 7.07 6.61
C LYS A 30 38.95 5.87 5.70
N LEU A 31 39.92 4.97 5.56
CA LEU A 31 39.77 3.76 4.73
C LEU A 31 38.71 2.80 5.29
N ILE A 32 38.66 2.64 6.61
CA ILE A 32 37.65 1.77 7.26
C ILE A 32 36.27 2.37 7.10
N ILE A 33 36.12 3.67 7.24
CA ILE A 33 34.83 4.36 7.08
C ILE A 33 34.32 4.25 5.65
N VAL A 34 35.19 4.48 4.66
CA VAL A 34 34.86 4.29 3.23
C VAL A 34 34.42 2.84 2.96
N ALA A 35 35.12 1.86 3.53
CA ALA A 35 34.77 0.45 3.40
C ALA A 35 33.38 0.15 4.00
N ILE A 36 33.05 0.70 5.18
CA ILE A 36 31.74 0.51 5.81
C ILE A 36 30.63 1.10 4.94
N PHE A 37 30.82 2.32 4.41
CA PHE A 37 29.82 2.92 3.51
C PHE A 37 29.68 2.14 2.20
N ALA A 38 30.76 1.59 1.65
CA ALA A 38 30.70 0.73 0.47
C ALA A 38 29.93 -0.58 0.77
N PHE A 39 30.15 -1.19 1.94
CA PHE A 39 29.38 -2.38 2.35
C PHE A 39 27.90 -2.08 2.57
N ILE A 40 27.55 -0.96 3.21
CA ILE A 40 26.16 -0.54 3.40
C ILE A 40 25.51 -0.26 2.03
N GLY A 41 26.18 0.44 1.14
CA GLY A 41 25.71 0.69 -0.21
C GLY A 41 25.47 -0.60 -1.01
N LEU A 42 26.42 -1.55 -0.92
CA LEU A 42 26.29 -2.87 -1.54
C LEU A 42 25.11 -3.66 -0.95
N ALA A 43 24.96 -3.65 0.37
CA ALA A 43 23.84 -4.33 1.05
C ALA A 43 22.48 -3.74 0.65
N ILE A 44 22.38 -2.42 0.57
CA ILE A 44 21.18 -1.72 0.09
C ILE A 44 20.91 -2.06 -1.39
N TYR A 45 21.94 -2.04 -2.23
CA TYR A 45 21.82 -2.42 -3.64
C TYR A 45 21.34 -3.86 -3.81
N LEU A 46 21.94 -4.81 -3.07
CA LEU A 46 21.51 -6.22 -3.08
C LEU A 46 20.10 -6.39 -2.52
N TYR A 47 19.72 -5.64 -1.48
CA TYR A 47 18.36 -5.64 -0.96
C TYR A 47 17.36 -5.18 -2.03
N PHE A 48 17.60 -4.07 -2.72
CA PHE A 48 16.72 -3.58 -3.77
C PHE A 48 16.70 -4.48 -5.02
N THR A 49 17.82 -5.12 -5.37
CA THR A 49 17.86 -5.99 -6.56
C THR A 49 17.31 -7.38 -6.30
N TYR A 50 17.49 -7.94 -5.09
CA TYR A 50 17.09 -9.32 -4.78
C TYR A 50 15.83 -9.44 -3.92
N MET A 51 15.56 -8.48 -3.02
CA MET A 51 14.40 -8.52 -2.12
C MET A 51 13.23 -7.66 -2.61
N ALA A 52 13.49 -6.45 -3.11
CA ALA A 52 12.42 -5.57 -3.58
C ALA A 52 11.59 -6.15 -4.75
N PRO A 53 12.16 -6.92 -5.70
CA PRO A 53 11.35 -7.59 -6.72
C PRO A 53 10.44 -8.70 -6.18
N LYS A 54 10.73 -9.25 -4.99
CA LYS A 54 9.90 -10.30 -4.36
C LYS A 54 8.76 -9.74 -3.49
N LEU A 55 8.77 -8.44 -3.23
CA LEU A 55 7.68 -7.71 -2.56
C LEU A 55 6.64 -7.17 -3.55
N LYS A 56 6.41 -7.87 -4.66
CA LYS A 56 5.14 -7.71 -5.35
C LYS A 56 4.09 -8.32 -4.43
N PRO A 57 3.08 -7.54 -4.00
CA PRO A 57 1.97 -8.13 -3.26
C PRO A 57 1.43 -9.25 -4.13
N ALA A 58 1.45 -10.48 -3.60
CA ALA A 58 0.89 -11.65 -4.25
C ALA A 58 -0.65 -11.56 -4.21
N PHE A 59 -1.19 -10.54 -4.84
CA PHE A 59 -2.56 -10.50 -5.28
C PHE A 59 -2.56 -10.78 -6.78
N SER A 60 -2.11 -11.99 -7.11
CA SER A 60 -2.28 -12.57 -8.42
C SER A 60 -3.66 -13.23 -8.40
N SER A 61 -4.64 -12.61 -9.06
CA SER A 61 -5.77 -13.34 -9.57
C SER A 61 -5.23 -14.55 -10.33
N ASN A 62 -5.62 -15.78 -9.93
CA ASN A 62 -5.36 -16.98 -10.67
C ASN A 62 -6.05 -16.87 -12.03
N GLU A 63 -5.31 -16.45 -13.04
CA GLU A 63 -5.56 -16.76 -14.43
C GLU A 63 -4.21 -16.95 -15.11
N GLU A 64 -3.84 -18.25 -15.27
CA GLU A 64 -2.96 -18.67 -16.35
C GLU A 64 -3.69 -18.39 -17.66
N GLY A 65 -3.39 -17.27 -18.25
CA GLY A 65 -3.81 -16.86 -19.58
C GLY A 65 -2.61 -16.30 -20.30
N ASN A 66 -1.93 -17.19 -21.05
CA ASN A 66 -0.97 -16.83 -22.09
C ASN A 66 -1.64 -15.82 -23.04
N HIS A 67 -1.32 -14.54 -22.92
CA HIS A 67 -1.65 -13.54 -23.95
C HIS A 67 -0.40 -12.79 -24.36
N ASN A 68 0.21 -13.33 -25.43
CA ASN A 68 0.89 -12.53 -26.43
C ASN A 68 -0.21 -11.88 -27.27
N ASP A 69 -0.53 -10.63 -27.03
CA ASP A 69 -1.17 -9.76 -27.99
C ASP A 69 -0.61 -8.34 -27.80
N ASP A 70 0.38 -8.08 -28.62
CA ASP A 70 0.82 -6.76 -29.04
C ASP A 70 -0.30 -6.18 -29.93
N ASP A 71 -1.25 -5.47 -29.32
CA ASP A 71 -2.12 -4.55 -30.03
C ASP A 71 -2.21 -3.24 -29.23
N GLY A 72 -1.68 -2.16 -29.83
CA GLY A 72 -1.51 -0.83 -29.24
C GLY A 72 -2.81 -0.09 -28.93
N ASN A 73 -3.67 -0.72 -28.15
CA ASN A 73 -4.84 -0.10 -27.53
C ASN A 73 -4.68 -0.15 -26.02
N ASP A 74 -4.23 0.94 -25.41
CA ASP A 74 -4.04 1.14 -23.97
C ASP A 74 -5.41 1.06 -23.28
N LYS A 75 -5.90 -0.18 -23.06
CA LYS A 75 -7.18 -0.45 -22.38
C LYS A 75 -7.04 -0.03 -20.94
N LYS A 76 -7.58 1.13 -20.61
CA LYS A 76 -7.66 1.60 -19.21
C LYS A 76 -8.45 0.60 -18.38
N THR A 77 -8.02 0.39 -17.14
CA THR A 77 -8.71 -0.47 -16.18
C THR A 77 -9.31 0.34 -15.06
N ALA A 78 -10.50 -0.06 -14.62
CA ALA A 78 -11.13 0.43 -13.41
C ALA A 78 -11.44 -0.77 -12.52
N GLU A 79 -10.94 -0.76 -11.29
CA GLU A 79 -11.10 -1.86 -10.35
C GLU A 79 -12.00 -1.47 -9.20
N MET A 80 -13.11 -2.20 -9.05
CA MET A 80 -14.08 -2.01 -7.97
C MET A 80 -13.80 -3.00 -6.86
N PHE A 81 -13.62 -2.50 -5.64
CA PHE A 81 -13.29 -3.29 -4.45
C PHE A 81 -14.48 -3.37 -3.51
N LEU A 82 -14.76 -4.56 -2.99
CA LEU A 82 -15.64 -4.78 -1.85
C LEU A 82 -14.81 -5.24 -0.65
N PHE A 83 -14.70 -4.41 0.37
CA PHE A 83 -14.13 -4.77 1.67
C PHE A 83 -15.23 -5.26 2.59
N TYR A 84 -15.09 -6.47 3.12
CA TYR A 84 -16.11 -7.10 3.95
C TYR A 84 -15.52 -8.00 5.04
N VAL A 85 -16.36 -8.36 6.01
CA VAL A 85 -16.06 -9.38 7.02
C VAL A 85 -17.22 -10.38 7.12
N ASP A 86 -16.92 -11.65 7.42
CA ASP A 86 -17.89 -12.74 7.37
C ASP A 86 -18.98 -12.66 8.46
N TRP A 87 -18.64 -12.05 9.59
CA TRP A 87 -19.57 -11.90 10.73
C TRP A 87 -20.52 -10.70 10.59
N CYS A 88 -20.33 -9.80 9.62
CA CYS A 88 -21.12 -8.57 9.47
C CYS A 88 -22.45 -8.84 8.75
N PRO A 89 -23.63 -8.56 9.37
CA PRO A 89 -24.94 -8.74 8.72
C PRO A 89 -25.11 -7.87 7.48
N HIS A 90 -24.61 -6.63 7.49
CA HIS A 90 -24.69 -5.71 6.36
C HIS A 90 -23.88 -6.20 5.16
N CYS A 91 -22.71 -6.82 5.40
CA CYS A 91 -21.92 -7.45 4.36
C CYS A 91 -22.67 -8.61 3.68
N LYS A 92 -23.34 -9.45 4.49
CA LYS A 92 -24.17 -10.56 3.98
C LYS A 92 -25.33 -10.05 3.12
N THR A 93 -25.89 -8.89 3.45
CA THR A 93 -26.98 -8.26 2.66
C THR A 93 -26.45 -7.63 1.37
N ALA A 94 -25.25 -7.05 1.37
CA ALA A 94 -24.65 -6.41 0.20
C ALA A 94 -24.13 -7.43 -0.84
N LYS A 95 -23.66 -8.59 -0.38
CA LYS A 95 -22.95 -9.57 -1.21
C LYS A 95 -23.76 -10.12 -2.40
N PRO A 96 -25.06 -10.44 -2.29
CA PRO A 96 -25.85 -10.84 -3.45
C PRO A 96 -25.88 -9.78 -4.55
N ALA A 97 -26.16 -8.53 -4.21
CA ALA A 97 -26.20 -7.41 -5.16
C ALA A 97 -24.82 -7.19 -5.82
N TRP A 98 -23.74 -7.34 -5.06
CA TRP A 98 -22.38 -7.32 -5.57
C TRP A 98 -22.12 -8.43 -6.59
N ASN A 99 -22.50 -9.67 -6.26
CA ASN A 99 -22.30 -10.83 -7.14
C ASN A 99 -23.11 -10.69 -8.44
N ASP A 100 -24.33 -10.18 -8.36
CA ASP A 100 -25.17 -9.91 -9.53
C ASP A 100 -24.53 -8.87 -10.45
N LEU A 101 -24.01 -7.77 -9.87
CA LEU A 101 -23.31 -6.74 -10.63
C LEU A 101 -22.03 -7.30 -11.24
N LYS A 102 -21.20 -8.00 -10.45
CA LYS A 102 -19.98 -8.64 -10.90
C LYS A 102 -20.24 -9.59 -12.08
N SER A 103 -21.24 -10.48 -11.98
CA SER A 103 -21.58 -11.42 -13.05
C SER A 103 -21.93 -10.73 -14.36
N GLU A 104 -22.49 -9.52 -14.27
CA GLU A 104 -22.88 -8.75 -15.45
C GLU A 104 -21.75 -7.91 -16.03
N TYR A 105 -20.92 -7.31 -15.19
CA TYR A 105 -19.95 -6.28 -15.60
C TYR A 105 -18.48 -6.72 -15.55
N GLU A 106 -18.16 -7.87 -14.97
CA GLU A 106 -16.77 -8.37 -14.90
C GLU A 106 -16.17 -8.48 -16.30
N ASN A 107 -14.99 -7.89 -16.47
CA ASN A 107 -14.26 -7.83 -17.74
C ASN A 107 -14.97 -7.09 -18.90
N LYS A 108 -16.13 -6.47 -18.68
CA LYS A 108 -16.75 -5.61 -19.67
C LYS A 108 -16.08 -4.23 -19.72
N THR A 109 -16.21 -3.59 -20.87
CA THR A 109 -15.70 -2.22 -21.06
C THR A 109 -16.83 -1.21 -20.97
N ILE A 110 -16.71 -0.26 -20.04
CA ILE A 110 -17.63 0.88 -19.88
C ILE A 110 -16.82 2.15 -20.15
N ASN A 111 -17.25 2.96 -21.09
CA ASN A 111 -16.63 4.24 -21.46
C ASN A 111 -15.09 4.16 -21.64
N GLY A 112 -14.59 3.04 -22.20
CA GLY A 112 -13.16 2.81 -22.46
C GLY A 112 -12.39 2.18 -21.29
N TYR A 113 -13.04 1.90 -20.16
CA TYR A 113 -12.42 1.23 -19.00
C TYR A 113 -12.87 -0.23 -18.92
N LYS A 114 -11.92 -1.15 -18.86
CA LYS A 114 -12.20 -2.54 -18.50
C LYS A 114 -12.49 -2.60 -17.00
N VAL A 115 -13.68 -3.10 -16.62
CA VAL A 115 -14.10 -3.20 -15.21
C VAL A 115 -13.64 -4.52 -14.62
N ILE A 116 -13.01 -4.44 -13.45
CA ILE A 116 -12.54 -5.57 -12.64
C ILE A 116 -13.19 -5.49 -11.26
N PHE A 117 -13.59 -6.64 -10.71
CA PHE A 117 -14.20 -6.72 -9.38
C PHE A 117 -13.31 -7.53 -8.44
N THR A 118 -12.91 -6.92 -7.33
CA THR A 118 -12.04 -7.53 -6.32
C THR A 118 -12.73 -7.56 -4.95
N GLU A 119 -12.80 -8.73 -4.34
CA GLU A 119 -13.33 -8.91 -2.99
C GLU A 119 -12.18 -9.05 -1.99
N VAL A 120 -12.21 -8.25 -0.93
CA VAL A 120 -11.21 -8.28 0.14
C VAL A 120 -11.90 -8.71 1.42
N ASN A 121 -11.65 -9.95 1.84
CA ASN A 121 -12.14 -10.47 3.11
C ASN A 121 -11.22 -10.03 4.25
N CYS A 122 -11.71 -9.13 5.09
CA CYS A 122 -10.99 -8.55 6.22
C CYS A 122 -11.28 -9.28 7.55
N THR A 123 -11.87 -10.48 7.50
CA THR A 123 -12.19 -11.25 8.71
C THR A 123 -10.96 -11.67 9.50
N ASN A 124 -9.90 -12.04 8.80
CA ASN A 124 -8.61 -12.39 9.40
C ASN A 124 -7.59 -11.30 9.04
N GLU A 125 -7.17 -10.56 10.04
CA GLU A 125 -6.20 -9.47 9.87
C GLU A 125 -4.80 -10.04 9.59
N SER A 126 -4.41 -10.09 8.32
CA SER A 126 -3.01 -10.28 7.92
C SER A 126 -2.34 -8.92 7.68
N ALA A 127 -1.01 -8.88 7.66
CA ALA A 127 -0.27 -7.64 7.36
C ALA A 127 -0.62 -7.08 5.96
N GLU A 128 -0.94 -7.96 5.01
CA GLU A 128 -1.37 -7.57 3.66
C GLU A 128 -2.76 -6.93 3.68
N ILE A 129 -3.72 -7.54 4.39
CA ILE A 129 -5.08 -7.00 4.56
C ILE A 129 -5.01 -5.65 5.26
N GLN A 130 -4.22 -5.52 6.33
CA GLN A 130 -4.03 -4.25 7.03
C GLN A 130 -3.47 -3.17 6.10
N THR A 131 -2.45 -3.50 5.31
CA THR A 131 -1.88 -2.58 4.31
C THR A 131 -2.92 -2.12 3.28
N MET A 132 -3.80 -3.03 2.83
CA MET A 132 -4.89 -2.67 1.92
C MET A 132 -5.93 -1.77 2.61
N MET A 133 -6.34 -2.09 3.83
CA MET A 133 -7.29 -1.28 4.59
C MET A 133 -6.75 0.15 4.79
N ASP A 134 -5.47 0.29 5.15
CA ASP A 134 -4.82 1.59 5.31
C ASP A 134 -4.75 2.36 3.98
N LYS A 135 -4.35 1.69 2.90
CA LYS A 135 -4.27 2.27 1.56
C LYS A 135 -5.61 2.81 1.07
N TYR A 136 -6.69 2.06 1.28
CA TYR A 136 -8.03 2.43 0.84
C TYR A 136 -8.84 3.18 1.90
N LYS A 137 -8.25 3.44 3.08
CA LYS A 137 -8.88 4.15 4.23
C LYS A 137 -10.21 3.49 4.61
N ILE A 138 -10.14 2.21 5.01
CA ILE A 138 -11.31 1.43 5.37
C ILE A 138 -11.58 1.56 6.86
N ASP A 139 -12.66 2.25 7.22
CA ASP A 139 -13.07 2.50 8.61
C ASP A 139 -14.25 1.62 9.05
N GLY A 140 -14.87 0.88 8.14
CA GLY A 140 -16.04 0.04 8.43
C GLY A 140 -16.39 -0.93 7.32
N PHE A 141 -17.41 -1.77 7.55
CA PHE A 141 -17.83 -2.81 6.61
C PHE A 141 -19.37 -2.86 6.43
N PRO A 142 -19.86 -3.14 5.21
CA PRO A 142 -19.09 -3.22 3.97
C PRO A 142 -18.65 -1.83 3.48
N THR A 143 -17.48 -1.74 2.88
CA THR A 143 -17.04 -0.54 2.16
C THR A 143 -16.74 -0.90 0.71
N ILE A 144 -17.20 -0.07 -0.22
CA ILE A 144 -16.97 -0.23 -1.66
C ILE A 144 -16.15 0.96 -2.16
N LYS A 145 -15.08 0.68 -2.90
CA LYS A 145 -14.20 1.69 -3.50
C LYS A 145 -13.96 1.35 -4.97
N LEU A 146 -13.77 2.37 -5.80
CA LEU A 146 -13.36 2.21 -7.20
C LEU A 146 -11.98 2.86 -7.39
N LEU A 147 -11.03 2.11 -7.93
CA LEU A 147 -9.73 2.62 -8.38
C LEU A 147 -9.79 2.87 -9.89
N LYS A 148 -9.60 4.12 -10.30
CA LYS A 148 -9.58 4.57 -11.69
C LYS A 148 -8.47 5.59 -11.89
N ASP A 149 -7.61 5.42 -12.87
CA ASP A 149 -6.51 6.35 -13.21
C ASP A 149 -5.65 6.73 -11.96
N GLY A 150 -5.44 5.79 -11.03
CA GLY A 150 -4.72 6.02 -9.76
C GLY A 150 -5.52 6.76 -8.69
N GLN A 151 -6.76 7.13 -8.94
CA GLN A 151 -7.66 7.78 -7.98
C GLN A 151 -8.58 6.75 -7.33
N ILE A 152 -8.74 6.85 -6.01
CA ILE A 152 -9.67 6.05 -5.23
C ILE A 152 -10.97 6.85 -5.05
N ILE A 153 -12.07 6.32 -5.57
CA ILE A 153 -13.41 6.93 -5.50
C ILE A 153 -14.24 6.08 -4.53
N GLU A 154 -14.86 6.73 -3.57
CA GLU A 154 -15.71 6.07 -2.60
C GLU A 154 -17.14 5.93 -3.12
N TYR A 155 -17.75 4.78 -2.84
CA TYR A 155 -19.17 4.55 -3.05
C TYR A 155 -19.92 4.66 -1.71
N ASP A 156 -20.77 5.67 -1.54
CA ASP A 156 -21.47 6.02 -0.30
C ASP A 156 -22.99 5.80 -0.33
N ALA A 157 -23.48 5.09 -1.32
CA ALA A 157 -24.90 4.73 -1.34
C ALA A 157 -25.17 3.35 -0.72
N LYS A 158 -26.44 3.03 -0.48
CA LYS A 158 -26.82 1.67 -0.08
C LYS A 158 -26.45 0.68 -1.20
N PRO A 159 -25.72 -0.41 -0.91
CA PRO A 159 -25.25 -1.34 -1.93
C PRO A 159 -26.41 -2.19 -2.48
N THR A 160 -27.04 -1.73 -3.55
CA THR A 160 -27.95 -2.48 -4.40
C THR A 160 -27.34 -2.57 -5.80
N LYS A 161 -27.79 -3.53 -6.60
CA LYS A 161 -27.27 -3.67 -7.98
C LYS A 161 -27.46 -2.36 -8.76
N GLU A 162 -28.64 -1.77 -8.69
CA GLU A 162 -29.03 -0.56 -9.42
C GLU A 162 -28.16 0.64 -9.04
N THR A 163 -27.94 0.84 -7.74
CA THR A 163 -27.15 1.99 -7.26
C THR A 163 -25.65 1.83 -7.56
N MET A 164 -25.11 0.62 -7.50
CA MET A 164 -23.73 0.32 -7.89
C MET A 164 -23.55 0.42 -9.41
N GLU A 165 -24.51 -0.03 -10.20
CA GLU A 165 -24.52 0.13 -11.66
C GLU A 165 -24.55 1.62 -12.07
N GLN A 166 -25.41 2.40 -11.42
CA GLN A 166 -25.49 3.84 -11.62
C GLN A 166 -24.14 4.51 -11.28
N PHE A 167 -23.51 4.10 -10.18
CA PHE A 167 -22.21 4.60 -9.79
C PHE A 167 -21.16 4.31 -10.86
N LEU A 168 -21.04 3.04 -11.34
CA LEU A 168 -20.11 2.68 -12.42
C LEU A 168 -20.32 3.55 -13.66
N ASN A 169 -21.57 3.71 -14.11
CA ASN A 169 -21.89 4.49 -15.30
C ASN A 169 -21.67 6.01 -15.12
N THR A 170 -21.62 6.48 -13.86
CA THR A 170 -21.39 7.92 -13.56
C THR A 170 -19.91 8.23 -13.47
N VAL A 171 -19.10 7.32 -12.92
CA VAL A 171 -17.67 7.59 -12.64
C VAL A 171 -16.75 7.12 -13.75
N LEU A 172 -17.16 6.17 -14.60
CA LEU A 172 -16.40 5.67 -15.75
C LEU A 172 -16.74 6.43 -17.01
#